data_f2522f8d247136747e3ee5e95b8304a9
#
_entry.id   f2522f8d247136747e3ee5e95b8304a9
#
_cell.length_a   1.000
_cell.length_b   1.000
_cell.length_c   1.000
_cell.angle_alpha   90.00
_cell.angle_beta   90.00
_cell.angle_gamma   90.00
#
_symmetry.space_group_name_H-M   'P 1'
#
loop_
_entity.id
_entity.type
_entity.pdbx_description
1 polymer ?
#
loop_
_entity_poly.entity_id
_entity_poly.type
_entity_poly.pdbx_seq_one_letter_code
_entity_poly.pdbx_strand_id
1 'polypeptide(L)'
;KIVNMCSVLPERALIQYRTRCLTDEIVLTNNIEGVQSTRKEINEILSDLSTKDRKKRFVGLVKKYATLSQNEEIPLRTGRDIRKIYDDIFYDEISATDPSNLPDGTVFRKNNVNVYSPTQKVIHTGVHPESEIISIMDKSLNFLANADCDILIRIAVFHYLFGYIHPFYDGNGRTDRFISSYLLSKELNSLIGYH
;
A
#
# COMPACT_ATOMS: atom_id res chain seq x y z
N LYS A 1 -9.13 -7.65 -25.76
CA LYS A 1 -8.16 -8.74 -26.07
C LYS A 1 -7.76 -9.50 -24.81
N ILE A 2 -7.38 -8.81 -23.71
CA ILE A 2 -6.99 -9.43 -22.43
C ILE A 2 -8.16 -10.22 -21.81
N VAL A 3 -9.36 -9.66 -21.77
CA VAL A 3 -10.59 -10.32 -21.26
C VAL A 3 -10.83 -11.66 -21.93
N ASN A 4 -10.74 -11.67 -23.29
CA ASN A 4 -10.94 -12.91 -24.06
C ASN A 4 -9.83 -13.94 -23.82
N MET A 5 -8.63 -13.52 -23.42
CA MET A 5 -7.56 -14.46 -23.06
C MET A 5 -7.78 -15.06 -21.67
N CYS A 6 -8.27 -14.27 -20.72
CA CYS A 6 -8.57 -14.76 -19.37
C CYS A 6 -9.74 -15.77 -19.35
N SER A 7 -10.76 -15.57 -20.20
CA SER A 7 -11.91 -16.48 -20.27
C SER A 7 -11.60 -17.85 -20.87
N VAL A 8 -10.45 -18.02 -21.54
CA VAL A 8 -10.02 -19.28 -22.18
C VAL A 8 -9.06 -20.07 -21.32
N LEU A 9 -8.47 -19.42 -20.30
CA LEU A 9 -7.48 -20.10 -19.44
C LEU A 9 -8.15 -20.96 -18.37
N PRO A 10 -7.63 -22.17 -18.07
CA PRO A 10 -8.07 -22.94 -16.93
C PRO A 10 -7.94 -22.17 -15.62
N GLU A 11 -8.88 -22.33 -14.73
CA GLU A 11 -8.90 -21.62 -13.42
C GLU A 11 -7.57 -21.76 -12.64
N ARG A 12 -6.97 -22.95 -12.65
CA ARG A 12 -5.65 -23.19 -12.05
C ARG A 12 -4.56 -22.29 -12.63
N ALA A 13 -4.57 -22.07 -13.93
CA ALA A 13 -3.58 -21.22 -14.59
C ALA A 13 -3.79 -19.75 -14.21
N LEU A 14 -5.04 -19.30 -14.09
CA LEU A 14 -5.39 -17.95 -13.63
C LEU A 14 -4.95 -17.72 -12.18
N ILE A 15 -5.20 -18.67 -11.29
CA ILE A 15 -4.76 -18.61 -9.89
C ILE A 15 -3.23 -18.52 -9.81
N GLN A 16 -2.53 -19.37 -10.53
CA GLN A 16 -1.06 -19.33 -10.55
C GLN A 16 -0.50 -18.01 -11.10
N TYR A 17 -1.10 -17.51 -12.17
CA TYR A 17 -0.72 -16.21 -12.74
C TYR A 17 -0.94 -15.06 -11.74
N ARG A 18 -2.12 -14.99 -11.12
CA ARG A 18 -2.44 -13.99 -10.09
C ARG A 18 -1.47 -14.06 -8.91
N THR A 19 -1.22 -15.25 -8.39
CA THR A 19 -0.26 -15.46 -7.29
C THR A 19 1.13 -14.98 -7.67
N ARG A 20 1.57 -15.26 -8.90
CA ARG A 20 2.87 -14.79 -9.40
C ARG A 20 2.93 -13.27 -9.50
N CYS A 21 1.91 -12.63 -10.09
CA CYS A 21 1.84 -11.17 -10.19
C CYS A 21 1.87 -10.51 -8.80
N LEU A 22 1.09 -11.04 -7.86
CA LEU A 22 1.05 -10.56 -6.49
C LEU A 22 2.41 -10.71 -5.79
N THR A 23 3.06 -11.86 -5.95
CA THR A 23 4.41 -12.10 -5.41
C THR A 23 5.42 -11.12 -5.99
N ASP A 24 5.41 -10.92 -7.31
CA ASP A 24 6.34 -10.01 -7.98
C ASP A 24 6.10 -8.55 -7.54
N GLU A 25 4.86 -8.13 -7.38
CA GLU A 25 4.52 -6.79 -6.90
C GLU A 25 5.02 -6.54 -5.48
N ILE A 26 4.84 -7.50 -4.56
CA ILE A 26 5.34 -7.39 -3.18
C ILE A 26 6.87 -7.34 -3.15
N VAL A 27 7.55 -8.17 -3.93
CA VAL A 27 9.02 -8.15 -4.01
C VAL A 27 9.51 -6.83 -4.58
N LEU A 28 8.88 -6.33 -5.65
CA LEU A 28 9.27 -5.07 -6.29
C LEU A 28 9.03 -3.87 -5.37
N THR A 29 7.89 -3.81 -4.67
CA THR A 29 7.62 -2.70 -3.75
C THR A 29 8.61 -2.66 -2.59
N ASN A 30 9.04 -3.82 -2.08
CA ASN A 30 10.10 -3.89 -1.07
C ASN A 30 11.45 -3.42 -1.64
N ASN A 31 11.83 -3.88 -2.83
CA ASN A 31 13.09 -3.49 -3.47
C ASN A 31 13.20 -1.98 -3.72
N ILE A 32 12.11 -1.31 -4.09
CA ILE A 32 12.07 0.14 -4.27
C ILE A 32 12.44 0.87 -2.96
N GLU A 33 12.04 0.33 -1.83
CA GLU A 33 12.36 0.88 -0.50
C GLU A 33 13.70 0.37 0.06
N GLY A 34 14.48 -0.36 -0.74
CA GLY A 34 15.75 -0.96 -0.28
C GLY A 34 15.57 -2.14 0.68
N VAL A 35 14.34 -2.63 0.84
CA VAL A 35 14.01 -3.78 1.70
C VAL A 35 14.14 -5.06 0.90
N GLN A 36 15.11 -5.89 1.27
CA GLN A 36 15.36 -7.16 0.60
C GLN A 36 14.30 -8.21 0.96
N SER A 37 13.62 -8.76 -0.05
CA SER A 37 12.69 -9.88 0.08
C SER A 37 12.84 -10.84 -1.09
N THR A 38 12.51 -12.10 -0.89
CA THR A 38 12.60 -13.13 -1.93
C THR A 38 11.21 -13.64 -2.31
N ARG A 39 11.04 -14.06 -3.57
CA ARG A 39 9.80 -14.74 -4.01
C ARG A 39 9.46 -15.95 -3.17
N LYS A 40 10.46 -16.69 -2.71
CA LYS A 40 10.26 -17.86 -1.84
C LYS A 40 9.62 -17.48 -0.53
N GLU A 41 10.16 -16.47 0.15
CA GLU A 41 9.64 -15.93 1.41
C GLU A 41 8.18 -15.47 1.29
N ILE A 42 7.87 -14.72 0.23
CA ILE A 42 6.52 -14.22 -0.02
C ILE A 42 5.54 -15.38 -0.34
N ASN A 43 5.96 -16.34 -1.17
CA ASN A 43 5.13 -17.50 -1.51
C ASN A 43 4.87 -18.41 -0.30
N GLU A 44 5.82 -18.58 0.60
CA GLU A 44 5.64 -19.33 1.84
C GLU A 44 4.54 -18.68 2.71
N ILE A 45 4.51 -17.35 2.82
CA ILE A 45 3.46 -16.63 3.54
C ILE A 45 2.11 -16.73 2.81
N LEU A 46 2.10 -16.59 1.47
CA LEU A 46 0.88 -16.73 0.66
C LEU A 46 0.27 -18.13 0.76
N SER A 47 1.09 -19.17 0.90
CA SER A 47 0.62 -20.56 1.04
C SER A 47 0.01 -20.85 2.42
N ASP A 48 0.36 -20.06 3.45
CA ASP A 48 -0.19 -20.17 4.81
C ASP A 48 -0.60 -18.79 5.36
N LEU A 49 -1.66 -18.24 4.79
CA LEU A 49 -2.26 -16.99 5.27
C LEU A 49 -2.89 -17.09 6.65
N SER A 50 -3.09 -18.34 7.16
CA SER A 50 -3.62 -18.59 8.50
C SER A 50 -2.58 -18.39 9.60
N THR A 51 -1.29 -18.21 9.23
CA THR A 51 -0.21 -18.05 10.21
C THR A 51 -0.52 -16.94 11.21
N LYS A 52 -0.40 -17.27 12.49
CA LYS A 52 -0.65 -16.34 13.60
C LYS A 52 0.58 -15.50 13.95
N ASP A 53 1.73 -15.85 13.42
CA ASP A 53 2.97 -15.12 13.68
C ASP A 53 3.05 -13.82 12.84
N ARG A 54 2.31 -12.80 13.30
CA ARG A 54 2.26 -11.49 12.67
C ARG A 54 3.57 -10.70 12.79
N LYS A 55 4.45 -11.09 13.72
CA LYS A 55 5.77 -10.45 13.91
C LYS A 55 6.79 -10.87 12.85
N LYS A 56 6.52 -11.95 12.12
CA LYS A 56 7.35 -12.37 10.99
C LYS A 56 7.27 -11.31 9.89
N ARG A 57 8.42 -10.98 9.30
CA ARG A 57 8.54 -9.98 8.22
C ARG A 57 7.53 -10.25 7.11
N PHE A 58 6.96 -9.18 6.58
CA PHE A 58 6.05 -9.14 5.43
C PHE A 58 4.68 -9.81 5.61
N VAL A 59 4.38 -10.42 6.74
CA VAL A 59 3.08 -11.12 6.94
C VAL A 59 1.92 -10.14 6.81
N GLY A 60 1.99 -8.96 7.43
CA GLY A 60 0.98 -7.91 7.30
C GLY A 60 0.81 -7.47 5.85
N LEU A 61 1.93 -7.15 5.18
CA LEU A 61 1.94 -6.72 3.77
C LEU A 61 1.33 -7.77 2.84
N VAL A 62 1.78 -9.03 2.94
CA VAL A 62 1.28 -10.14 2.11
C VAL A 62 -0.21 -10.38 2.34
N LYS A 63 -0.66 -10.40 3.60
CA LYS A 63 -2.09 -10.55 3.93
C LYS A 63 -2.91 -9.43 3.33
N LYS A 64 -2.43 -8.17 3.42
CA LYS A 64 -3.14 -7.02 2.89
C LYS A 64 -3.22 -7.07 1.35
N TYR A 65 -2.14 -7.41 0.67
CA TYR A 65 -2.18 -7.60 -0.78
C TYR A 65 -3.07 -8.78 -1.21
N ALA A 66 -3.17 -9.85 -0.41
CA ALA A 66 -4.06 -10.96 -0.72
C ALA A 66 -5.55 -10.56 -0.72
N THR A 67 -5.94 -9.52 0.04
CA THR A 67 -7.32 -9.01 0.02
C THR A 67 -7.72 -8.37 -1.31
N LEU A 68 -6.77 -7.95 -2.15
CA LEU A 68 -7.05 -7.40 -3.48
C LEU A 68 -7.78 -8.40 -4.38
N SER A 69 -7.52 -9.70 -4.19
CA SER A 69 -8.19 -10.77 -4.94
C SER A 69 -9.57 -11.14 -4.40
N GLN A 70 -9.96 -10.61 -3.23
CA GLN A 70 -11.20 -10.96 -2.53
C GLN A 70 -12.30 -9.92 -2.69
N ASN A 71 -12.06 -8.85 -3.50
CA ASN A 71 -12.97 -7.72 -3.69
C ASN A 71 -13.41 -7.04 -2.37
N GLU A 72 -12.59 -7.13 -1.33
CA GLU A 72 -12.86 -6.48 -0.04
C GLU A 72 -12.87 -4.96 -0.21
N GLU A 73 -13.89 -4.29 0.35
CA GLU A 73 -13.93 -2.84 0.36
C GLU A 73 -13.07 -2.27 1.48
N ILE A 74 -12.09 -1.47 1.07
CA ILE A 74 -11.20 -0.75 1.98
C ILE A 74 -11.67 0.71 2.06
N PRO A 75 -12.11 1.20 3.23
CA PRO A 75 -12.51 2.60 3.36
C PRO A 75 -11.29 3.51 3.17
N LEU A 76 -11.50 4.58 2.39
CA LEU A 76 -10.51 5.63 2.09
C LEU A 76 -11.18 7.00 2.22
N ARG A 77 -11.68 7.34 3.42
CA ARG A 77 -12.46 8.55 3.67
C ARG A 77 -11.70 9.59 4.49
N THR A 78 -10.87 9.14 5.41
CA THR A 78 -10.14 9.97 6.37
C THR A 78 -8.72 9.49 6.59
N GLY A 79 -7.87 10.34 7.15
CA GLY A 79 -6.52 9.95 7.57
C GLY A 79 -6.49 8.75 8.53
N ARG A 80 -7.55 8.52 9.30
CA ARG A 80 -7.66 7.34 10.18
C ARG A 80 -7.79 6.03 9.39
N ASP A 81 -8.42 6.07 8.21
CA ASP A 81 -8.50 4.90 7.33
C ASP A 81 -7.11 4.57 6.78
N ILE A 82 -6.35 5.59 6.40
CA ILE A 82 -4.94 5.43 5.99
C ILE A 82 -4.09 4.84 7.14
N ARG A 83 -4.27 5.37 8.35
CA ARG A 83 -3.58 4.83 9.53
C ARG A 83 -3.93 3.37 9.77
N LYS A 84 -5.17 2.98 9.63
CA LYS A 84 -5.59 1.58 9.77
C LYS A 84 -4.94 0.67 8.74
N ILE A 85 -4.87 1.09 7.47
CA ILE A 85 -4.15 0.34 6.43
C ILE A 85 -2.69 0.16 6.81
N TYR A 86 -2.03 1.23 7.25
CA TYR A 86 -0.65 1.19 7.70
C TYR A 86 -0.45 0.22 8.87
N ASP A 87 -1.31 0.29 9.89
CA ASP A 87 -1.23 -0.58 11.06
C ASP A 87 -1.44 -2.06 10.66
N ASP A 88 -2.40 -2.35 9.78
CA ASP A 88 -2.66 -3.70 9.27
C ASP A 88 -1.42 -4.29 8.56
N ILE A 89 -0.61 -3.45 7.93
CA ILE A 89 0.57 -3.86 7.16
C ILE A 89 1.82 -3.95 8.05
N PHE A 90 2.07 -2.93 8.88
CA PHE A 90 3.40 -2.69 9.46
C PHE A 90 3.45 -2.73 10.98
N TYR A 91 2.34 -2.53 11.70
CA TYR A 91 2.39 -2.35 13.16
C TYR A 91 3.12 -3.48 13.88
N ASP A 92 2.76 -4.73 13.59
CA ASP A 92 3.35 -5.89 14.26
C ASP A 92 4.84 -6.07 13.91
N GLU A 93 5.22 -5.82 12.66
CA GLU A 93 6.61 -5.90 12.18
C GLU A 93 7.48 -4.81 12.80
N ILE A 94 7.05 -3.55 12.71
CA ILE A 94 7.80 -2.40 13.22
C ILE A 94 7.88 -2.43 14.75
N SER A 95 6.79 -2.79 15.44
CA SER A 95 6.82 -2.91 16.90
C SER A 95 7.79 -3.97 17.40
N ALA A 96 8.08 -4.98 16.59
CA ALA A 96 9.04 -6.03 16.93
C ALA A 96 10.49 -5.70 16.55
N THR A 97 10.71 -4.85 15.52
CA THR A 97 12.04 -4.57 14.96
C THR A 97 12.59 -3.20 15.36
N ASP A 98 11.79 -2.16 15.21
CA ASP A 98 12.15 -0.77 15.54
C ASP A 98 10.91 0.04 15.98
N PRO A 99 10.49 -0.11 17.24
CA PRO A 99 9.30 0.58 17.78
C PRO A 99 9.36 2.12 17.67
N SER A 100 10.55 2.71 17.52
CA SER A 100 10.72 4.16 17.40
C SER A 100 10.15 4.71 16.08
N ASN A 101 9.97 3.85 15.07
CA ASN A 101 9.37 4.20 13.79
C ASN A 101 7.84 4.05 13.75
N LEU A 102 7.22 3.64 14.87
CA LEU A 102 5.76 3.66 14.96
C LEU A 102 5.24 5.11 15.01
N PRO A 103 4.10 5.38 14.37
CA PRO A 103 3.46 6.69 14.46
C PRO A 103 3.08 7.00 15.92
N ASP A 104 3.59 8.12 16.42
CA ASP A 104 3.49 8.57 17.81
C ASP A 104 2.47 9.71 18.01
N GLY A 105 1.81 10.13 16.93
CA GLY A 105 0.73 11.11 16.96
C GLY A 105 -0.66 10.50 17.20
N THR A 106 -1.68 11.32 17.06
CA THR A 106 -3.08 10.90 17.17
C THR A 106 -3.49 9.99 16.00
N VAL A 107 -2.99 10.27 14.80
CA VAL A 107 -3.22 9.55 13.55
C VAL A 107 -1.89 9.18 12.89
N PHE A 108 -0.97 10.15 12.78
CA PHE A 108 0.27 10.05 12.04
C PHE A 108 1.49 10.25 12.95
N ARG A 109 2.62 10.64 12.40
CA ARG A 109 3.83 11.01 13.15
C ARG A 109 3.71 12.43 13.72
N LYS A 110 4.38 12.68 14.84
CA LYS A 110 4.49 14.01 15.45
C LYS A 110 5.68 14.81 14.93
N ASN A 111 6.81 14.15 14.67
CA ASN A 111 8.06 14.81 14.35
C ASN A 111 8.28 14.95 12.84
N ASN A 112 9.20 15.83 12.46
CA ASN A 112 9.64 15.95 11.07
C ASN A 112 10.28 14.66 10.56
N VAL A 113 10.11 14.40 9.27
CA VAL A 113 10.80 13.33 8.56
C VAL A 113 11.41 13.89 7.28
N ASN A 114 12.60 13.44 6.95
CA ASN A 114 13.29 13.81 5.72
C ASN A 114 13.44 12.58 4.82
N VAL A 115 13.26 12.81 3.53
CA VAL A 115 13.58 11.84 2.49
C VAL A 115 14.97 12.18 1.95
N TYR A 116 15.84 11.19 1.91
CA TYR A 116 17.22 11.34 1.51
C TYR A 116 17.46 10.73 0.13
N SER A 117 18.31 11.36 -0.66
CA SER A 117 18.88 10.76 -1.86
C SER A 117 19.87 9.65 -1.49
N PRO A 118 20.28 8.79 -2.45
CA PRO A 118 21.36 7.83 -2.23
C PRO A 118 22.69 8.49 -1.75
N THR A 119 22.89 9.78 -2.06
CA THR A 119 24.05 10.56 -1.63
C THR A 119 23.83 11.29 -0.30
N GLN A 120 22.84 10.88 0.50
CA GLN A 120 22.51 11.43 1.82
C GLN A 120 22.12 12.93 1.82
N LYS A 121 21.70 13.46 0.68
CA LYS A 121 21.11 14.82 0.62
C LYS A 121 19.63 14.74 0.91
N VAL A 122 19.10 15.65 1.73
CA VAL A 122 17.65 15.84 1.88
C VAL A 122 17.07 16.31 0.57
N ILE A 123 16.18 15.53 -0.01
CA ILE A 123 15.48 15.84 -1.28
C ILE A 123 14.04 16.28 -1.03
N HIS A 124 13.48 15.90 0.11
CA HIS A 124 12.16 16.31 0.51
C HIS A 124 12.04 16.25 2.05
N THR A 125 11.26 17.17 2.62
CA THR A 125 10.85 17.15 4.03
C THR A 125 9.34 16.97 4.06
N GLY A 126 8.88 15.93 4.74
CA GLY A 126 7.45 15.66 4.87
C GLY A 126 6.70 16.78 5.59
N VAL A 127 5.40 16.85 5.36
CA VAL A 127 4.52 17.87 5.96
C VAL A 127 4.59 17.79 7.49
N HIS A 128 4.53 18.95 8.14
CA HIS A 128 4.52 19.11 9.60
C HIS A 128 3.81 20.42 9.95
N PRO A 129 3.11 20.52 11.09
CA PRO A 129 2.89 19.52 12.15
C PRO A 129 1.83 18.45 11.79
N GLU A 130 1.53 17.52 12.70
CA GLU A 130 0.54 16.46 12.48
C GLU A 130 -0.83 16.98 12.07
N SER A 131 -1.28 18.12 12.61
CA SER A 131 -2.54 18.75 12.23
C SER A 131 -2.61 19.09 10.73
N GLU A 132 -1.49 19.53 10.14
CA GLU A 132 -1.39 19.77 8.71
C GLU A 132 -1.35 18.46 7.92
N ILE A 133 -0.67 17.41 8.42
CA ILE A 133 -0.68 16.08 7.82
C ILE A 133 -2.12 15.59 7.69
N ILE A 134 -2.90 15.64 8.78
CA ILE A 134 -4.31 15.23 8.81
C ILE A 134 -5.13 16.06 7.82
N SER A 135 -4.99 17.40 7.88
CA SER A 135 -5.77 18.32 7.03
C SER A 135 -5.52 18.07 5.54
N ILE A 136 -4.25 17.93 5.12
CA ILE A 136 -3.91 17.73 3.71
C ILE A 136 -4.27 16.32 3.27
N MET A 137 -4.10 15.30 4.13
CA MET A 137 -4.51 13.93 3.82
C MET A 137 -6.02 13.83 3.59
N ASP A 138 -6.83 14.42 4.47
CA ASP A 138 -8.29 14.42 4.33
C ASP A 138 -8.73 15.15 3.05
N LYS A 139 -8.09 16.28 2.71
CA LYS A 139 -8.32 16.98 1.43
C LYS A 139 -7.94 16.11 0.22
N SER A 140 -6.82 15.38 0.30
CA SER A 140 -6.37 14.49 -0.76
C SER A 140 -7.34 13.32 -0.97
N LEU A 141 -7.87 12.75 0.10
CA LEU A 141 -8.89 11.71 0.05
C LEU A 141 -10.22 12.23 -0.50
N ASN A 142 -10.60 13.46 -0.12
CA ASN A 142 -11.79 14.10 -0.70
C ASN A 142 -11.63 14.36 -2.20
N PHE A 143 -10.45 14.80 -2.64
CA PHE A 143 -10.13 14.94 -4.06
C PHE A 143 -10.22 13.59 -4.78
N LEU A 144 -9.63 12.55 -4.22
CA LEU A 144 -9.68 11.19 -4.78
C LEU A 144 -11.12 10.71 -4.96
N ALA A 145 -12.00 10.98 -4.00
CA ALA A 145 -13.39 10.53 -4.04
C ALA A 145 -14.28 11.36 -4.98
N ASN A 146 -14.11 12.69 -5.02
CA ASN A 146 -15.13 13.61 -5.53
C ASN A 146 -14.68 14.51 -6.68
N ALA A 147 -13.39 14.54 -7.08
CA ALA A 147 -12.96 15.43 -8.15
C ALA A 147 -13.61 15.07 -9.50
N ASP A 148 -14.01 16.12 -10.24
CA ASP A 148 -14.59 15.98 -11.59
C ASP A 148 -13.49 15.81 -12.64
N CYS A 149 -12.80 14.66 -12.58
CA CYS A 149 -11.81 14.26 -13.57
C CYS A 149 -11.69 12.72 -13.58
N ASP A 150 -10.99 12.21 -14.60
CA ASP A 150 -10.75 10.78 -14.76
C ASP A 150 -10.15 10.16 -13.49
N ILE A 151 -10.61 8.95 -13.14
CA ILE A 151 -10.18 8.25 -11.93
C ILE A 151 -8.66 7.99 -11.91
N LEU A 152 -8.04 7.71 -13.04
CA LEU A 152 -6.60 7.50 -13.13
C LEU A 152 -5.83 8.77 -12.79
N ILE A 153 -6.35 9.94 -13.16
CA ILE A 153 -5.78 11.24 -12.77
C ILE A 153 -5.91 11.44 -11.26
N ARG A 154 -7.08 11.13 -10.70
CA ARG A 154 -7.30 11.23 -9.24
C ARG A 154 -6.37 10.33 -8.46
N ILE A 155 -6.17 9.09 -8.91
CA ILE A 155 -5.22 8.15 -8.31
C ILE A 155 -3.79 8.67 -8.41
N ALA A 156 -3.37 9.18 -9.56
CA ALA A 156 -2.02 9.72 -9.75
C ALA A 156 -1.74 10.94 -8.86
N VAL A 157 -2.72 11.84 -8.73
CA VAL A 157 -2.62 13.02 -7.85
C VAL A 157 -2.57 12.59 -6.38
N PHE A 158 -3.41 11.63 -5.97
CA PHE A 158 -3.40 11.12 -4.60
C PHE A 158 -2.04 10.45 -4.27
N HIS A 159 -1.52 9.61 -5.18
CA HIS A 159 -0.21 8.98 -5.04
C HIS A 159 0.91 10.02 -4.85
N TYR A 160 0.93 11.06 -5.68
CA TYR A 160 1.89 12.16 -5.54
C TYR A 160 1.75 12.88 -4.20
N LEU A 161 0.51 13.22 -3.80
CA LEU A 161 0.24 13.92 -2.54
C LEU A 161 0.59 13.07 -1.33
N PHE A 162 0.35 11.77 -1.37
CA PHE A 162 0.75 10.86 -0.28
C PHE A 162 2.27 10.88 -0.08
N GLY A 163 3.03 10.75 -1.17
CA GLY A 163 4.49 10.86 -1.14
C GLY A 163 4.98 12.21 -0.63
N TYR A 164 4.31 13.31 -1.02
CA TYR A 164 4.60 14.66 -0.56
C TYR A 164 4.30 14.86 0.93
N ILE A 165 3.14 14.39 1.41
CA ILE A 165 2.76 14.47 2.83
C ILE A 165 3.72 13.67 3.70
N HIS A 166 4.08 12.48 3.26
CA HIS A 166 4.97 11.54 3.94
C HIS A 166 4.55 11.28 5.40
N PRO A 167 3.34 10.70 5.63
CA PRO A 167 2.66 10.74 6.92
C PRO A 167 3.27 9.86 8.02
N PHE A 168 4.17 8.93 7.69
CA PHE A 168 4.79 7.98 8.60
C PHE A 168 6.30 8.16 8.68
N TYR A 169 6.95 7.56 9.68
CA TYR A 169 8.41 7.54 9.79
C TYR A 169 9.04 6.54 8.81
N ASP A 170 8.39 5.39 8.60
CA ASP A 170 8.76 4.36 7.62
C ASP A 170 7.50 3.79 6.95
N GLY A 171 7.65 3.04 5.85
CA GLY A 171 6.55 2.35 5.16
C GLY A 171 5.67 3.24 4.26
N ASN A 172 6.00 4.53 4.08
CA ASN A 172 5.20 5.45 3.27
C ASN A 172 5.01 4.94 1.83
N GLY A 173 6.09 4.63 1.13
CA GLY A 173 6.03 4.19 -0.26
C GLY A 173 5.30 2.85 -0.42
N ARG A 174 5.49 1.91 0.49
CA ARG A 174 4.80 0.59 0.46
C ARG A 174 3.30 0.74 0.73
N THR A 175 2.91 1.60 1.66
CA THR A 175 1.48 1.92 1.93
C THR A 175 0.83 2.58 0.73
N ASP A 176 1.47 3.57 0.16
CA ASP A 176 0.96 4.34 -0.99
C ASP A 176 0.79 3.44 -2.23
N ARG A 177 1.79 2.61 -2.55
CA ARG A 177 1.69 1.66 -3.67
C ARG A 177 0.61 0.61 -3.43
N PHE A 178 0.44 0.12 -2.19
CA PHE A 178 -0.68 -0.76 -1.87
C PHE A 178 -2.04 -0.09 -2.17
N ILE A 179 -2.23 1.16 -1.70
CA ILE A 179 -3.48 1.91 -1.94
C ILE A 179 -3.69 2.13 -3.44
N SER A 180 -2.64 2.51 -4.18
CA SER A 180 -2.70 2.68 -5.63
C SER A 180 -3.08 1.38 -6.35
N SER A 181 -2.48 0.25 -5.96
CA SER A 181 -2.81 -1.07 -6.51
C SER A 181 -4.25 -1.47 -6.21
N TYR A 182 -4.74 -1.17 -4.99
CA TYR A 182 -6.14 -1.40 -4.62
C TYR A 182 -7.10 -0.60 -5.51
N LEU A 183 -6.86 0.70 -5.67
CA LEU A 183 -7.70 1.58 -6.48
C LEU A 183 -7.69 1.16 -7.96
N LEU A 184 -6.51 0.89 -8.52
CA LEU A 184 -6.37 0.42 -9.90
C LEU A 184 -7.04 -0.94 -10.11
N SER A 185 -6.94 -1.86 -9.15
CA SER A 185 -7.60 -3.17 -9.28
C SER A 185 -9.11 -3.05 -9.31
N LYS A 186 -9.70 -2.15 -8.52
CA LYS A 186 -11.14 -1.86 -8.56
C LYS A 186 -11.58 -1.32 -9.92
N GLU A 187 -10.86 -0.32 -10.44
CA GLU A 187 -11.19 0.28 -11.74
C GLU A 187 -11.00 -0.68 -12.90
N LEU A 188 -9.90 -1.43 -12.92
CA LEU A 188 -9.64 -2.43 -13.95
C LEU A 188 -10.68 -3.57 -13.90
N ASN A 189 -11.09 -4.01 -12.72
CA ASN A 189 -12.15 -5.02 -12.58
C ASN A 189 -13.50 -4.49 -13.08
N SER A 190 -13.84 -3.22 -12.81
CA SER A 190 -15.05 -2.58 -13.32
C SER A 190 -15.05 -2.47 -14.86
N LEU A 191 -13.90 -2.15 -15.47
CA LEU A 191 -13.72 -2.05 -16.92
C LEU A 191 -13.71 -3.42 -17.63
N ILE A 192 -13.29 -4.48 -16.93
CA ILE A 192 -13.14 -5.83 -17.49
C ILE A 192 -14.39 -6.69 -17.22
N GLY A 193 -15.34 -6.19 -16.44
CA GLY A 193 -16.59 -6.93 -16.14
C GLY A 193 -16.38 -8.18 -15.29
N TYR A 194 -15.38 -8.20 -14.44
CA TYR A 194 -15.21 -9.22 -13.42
C TYR A 194 -16.20 -8.94 -12.27
N HIS A 195 -17.33 -9.56 -12.37
CA HIS A 195 -18.26 -9.76 -11.26
C HIS A 195 -18.09 -11.16 -10.68
#